data_4e4e751b79a699bc5d3a8d530c7f86c5
#
_entry.id   4e4e751b79a699bc5d3a8d530c7f86c5
#
_cell.length_a   1.000
_cell.length_b   1.000
_cell.length_c   1.000
_cell.angle_alpha   90.00
_cell.angle_beta   90.00
_cell.angle_gamma   90.00
#
_symmetry.space_group_name_H-M   'P 1'
#
loop_
_entity.id
_entity.type
_entity.pdbx_description
1 polymer ?
#
loop_
_entity_poly.entity_id
_entity_poly.type
_entity_poly.pdbx_seq_one_letter_code
_entity_poly.pdbx_strand_id
1 'polypeptide(L)'
;MINFIRRSFIGASFFTVILLGVFWTLYVSGLAEKPEWYEFVLPPVFILATCMMLAFLNDRFSLFPERTYWIMICYAGITCCFPRVYSSPESFSSAFLISLALFSLVYSAFVSATRVGPFMTAFFITCAGLIHFPAFFMFVPFLISFLRLAKVSPKDIVAFAGGIAAPLTLASFVVWFRGHDPWQYLLGIVNHFSEWSFSVAINEYPVSGIVLVSFIAFLVLFAFYRLLLHAEATTTVITSRFYETLFWILLCSLVVFAGYPAYRSSFIPVILLPVSIMLTSLFVDRKSFWAHVLLFCLYLLLTGHYVLSNYFPELLGE
;
A
#
# COMPACT_ATOMS: atom_id res chain seq x y z
N MET A 1 5.20 17.94 21.49
CA MET A 1 4.61 16.64 21.17
C MET A 1 4.73 16.30 19.67
N ILE A 2 4.20 17.08 18.75
CA ILE A 2 4.26 16.81 17.28
C ILE A 2 5.68 16.62 16.76
N ASN A 3 6.65 17.44 17.18
CA ASN A 3 8.06 17.29 16.77
C ASN A 3 8.71 16.01 17.31
N PHE A 4 8.31 15.53 18.48
CA PHE A 4 8.78 14.26 19.03
C PHE A 4 8.23 13.07 18.24
N ILE A 5 6.92 13.05 17.96
CA ILE A 5 6.27 12.01 17.15
C ILE A 5 6.88 11.97 15.75
N ARG A 6 7.15 13.12 15.15
CA ARG A 6 7.70 13.23 13.80
C ARG A 6 9.12 12.69 13.67
N ARG A 7 9.98 12.93 14.66
CA ARG A 7 11.43 12.67 14.59
C ARG A 7 11.88 11.42 15.33
N SER A 8 11.07 10.91 16.24
CA SER A 8 11.36 9.73 17.02
C SER A 8 10.60 8.52 16.45
N PHE A 9 11.34 7.48 16.08
CA PHE A 9 10.75 6.21 15.69
C PHE A 9 9.84 5.66 16.80
N ILE A 10 10.31 5.70 18.05
CA ILE A 10 9.54 5.23 19.20
C ILE A 10 8.26 6.05 19.37
N GLY A 11 8.35 7.39 19.25
CA GLY A 11 7.18 8.27 19.36
C GLY A 11 6.15 8.01 18.26
N ALA A 12 6.59 7.85 17.01
CA ALA A 12 5.71 7.53 15.89
C ALA A 12 5.08 6.14 16.03
N SER A 13 5.86 5.13 16.41
CA SER A 13 5.36 3.76 16.63
C SER A 13 4.33 3.72 17.75
N PHE A 14 4.60 4.37 18.89
CA PHE A 14 3.67 4.46 20.01
C PHE A 14 2.35 5.12 19.61
N PHE A 15 2.42 6.25 18.89
CA PHE A 15 1.23 6.93 18.39
C PHE A 15 0.45 6.08 17.39
N THR A 16 1.14 5.38 16.49
CA THR A 16 0.53 4.46 15.51
C THR A 16 -0.19 3.31 16.22
N VAL A 17 0.41 2.71 17.26
CA VAL A 17 -0.21 1.64 18.06
C VAL A 17 -1.47 2.14 18.78
N ILE A 18 -1.42 3.34 19.38
CA ILE A 18 -2.61 3.92 20.02
C ILE A 18 -3.71 4.17 18.99
N LEU A 19 -3.37 4.78 17.85
CA LEU A 19 -4.32 5.07 16.78
C LEU A 19 -4.97 3.78 16.27
N LEU A 20 -4.16 2.76 15.97
CA LEU A 20 -4.66 1.44 15.58
C LEU A 20 -5.55 0.82 16.67
N GLY A 21 -5.12 0.88 17.94
CA GLY A 21 -5.89 0.35 19.07
C GLY A 21 -7.26 0.99 19.21
N VAL A 22 -7.33 2.32 19.11
CA VAL A 22 -8.59 3.06 19.20
C VAL A 22 -9.53 2.71 18.04
N PHE A 23 -9.07 2.83 16.79
CA PHE A 23 -9.94 2.53 15.64
C PHE A 23 -10.33 1.06 15.57
N TRP A 24 -9.40 0.16 15.96
CA TRP A 24 -9.67 -1.27 16.00
C TRP A 24 -10.73 -1.64 17.05
N THR A 25 -10.63 -1.10 18.25
CA THR A 25 -11.63 -1.33 19.30
C THR A 25 -13.00 -0.78 18.92
N LEU A 26 -13.05 0.40 18.28
CA LEU A 26 -14.29 0.98 17.77
C LEU A 26 -14.90 0.11 16.66
N TYR A 27 -14.08 -0.40 15.73
CA TYR A 27 -14.55 -1.30 14.68
C TYR A 27 -15.16 -2.57 15.27
N VAL A 28 -14.45 -3.26 16.17
CA VAL A 28 -14.90 -4.52 16.78
C VAL A 28 -16.14 -4.33 17.64
N SER A 29 -16.26 -3.17 18.33
CA SER A 29 -17.45 -2.87 19.12
C SER A 29 -18.72 -2.64 18.28
N GLY A 30 -18.56 -2.29 16.99
CA GLY A 30 -19.67 -2.12 16.04
C GLY A 30 -20.08 -3.41 15.32
N LEU A 31 -19.34 -4.51 15.46
CA LEU A 31 -19.68 -5.76 14.80
C LEU A 31 -20.82 -6.49 15.55
N ALA A 32 -21.81 -6.96 14.81
CA ALA A 32 -22.92 -7.78 15.35
C ALA A 32 -22.45 -9.18 15.80
N GLU A 33 -21.49 -9.74 15.05
CA GLU A 33 -20.89 -11.04 15.36
C GLU A 33 -19.40 -10.86 15.70
N LYS A 34 -18.90 -11.69 16.62
CA LYS A 34 -17.48 -11.67 16.99
C LYS A 34 -16.66 -12.29 15.86
N PRO A 35 -15.66 -11.57 15.32
CA PRO A 35 -14.78 -12.13 14.30
C PRO A 35 -13.97 -13.30 14.85
N GLU A 36 -13.55 -14.20 13.98
CA GLU A 36 -12.61 -15.25 14.35
C GLU A 36 -11.27 -14.63 14.79
N TRP A 37 -10.53 -15.36 15.66
CA TRP A 37 -9.32 -14.82 16.27
C TRP A 37 -8.28 -14.31 15.24
N TYR A 38 -8.17 -14.98 14.10
CA TYR A 38 -7.24 -14.56 13.03
C TYR A 38 -7.71 -13.29 12.31
N GLU A 39 -9.01 -13.12 12.10
CA GLU A 39 -9.58 -11.87 11.55
C GLU A 39 -9.41 -10.71 12.52
N PHE A 40 -9.36 -11.02 13.82
CA PHE A 40 -9.13 -10.02 14.86
C PHE A 40 -7.66 -9.58 14.94
N VAL A 41 -6.69 -10.50 14.80
CA VAL A 41 -5.28 -10.24 15.10
C VAL A 41 -4.48 -9.86 13.84
N LEU A 42 -4.76 -10.49 12.69
CA LEU A 42 -3.93 -10.32 11.50
C LEU A 42 -3.94 -8.90 10.91
N PRO A 43 -5.09 -8.22 10.75
CA PRO A 43 -5.08 -6.87 10.17
C PRO A 43 -4.21 -5.87 10.92
N PRO A 44 -4.36 -5.65 12.24
CA PRO A 44 -3.53 -4.68 12.96
C PRO A 44 -2.05 -5.05 12.96
N VAL A 45 -1.71 -6.34 13.00
CA VAL A 45 -0.32 -6.81 12.93
C VAL A 45 0.29 -6.47 11.57
N PHE A 46 -0.40 -6.75 10.46
CA PHE A 46 0.11 -6.43 9.13
C PHE A 46 0.13 -4.93 8.83
N ILE A 47 -0.84 -4.15 9.33
CA ILE A 47 -0.79 -2.69 9.23
C ILE A 47 0.45 -2.16 9.95
N LEU A 48 0.71 -2.62 11.18
CA LEU A 48 1.88 -2.20 11.94
C LEU A 48 3.19 -2.63 11.24
N ALA A 49 3.26 -3.86 10.75
CA ALA A 49 4.42 -4.36 10.00
C ALA A 49 4.68 -3.53 8.73
N THR A 50 3.62 -3.18 7.99
CA THR A 50 3.71 -2.29 6.82
C THR A 50 4.20 -0.90 7.21
N CYS A 51 3.67 -0.31 8.29
CA CYS A 51 4.13 0.96 8.82
C CYS A 51 5.62 0.94 9.15
N MET A 52 6.08 -0.11 9.86
CA MET A 52 7.49 -0.27 10.21
C MET A 52 8.36 -0.43 8.96
N MET A 53 7.89 -1.18 7.96
CA MET A 53 8.61 -1.37 6.71
C MET A 53 8.75 -0.07 5.92
N LEU A 54 7.70 0.74 5.84
CA LEU A 54 7.73 2.06 5.19
C LEU A 54 8.66 3.03 5.94
N ALA A 55 8.65 3.00 7.27
CA ALA A 55 9.56 3.81 8.08
C ALA A 55 11.03 3.39 7.87
N PHE A 56 11.30 2.09 7.83
CA PHE A 56 12.63 1.53 7.58
C PHE A 56 13.12 1.87 6.17
N LEU A 57 12.24 1.82 5.18
CA LEU A 57 12.54 2.22 3.80
C LEU A 57 12.96 3.70 3.75
N ASN A 58 12.22 4.57 4.43
CA ASN A 58 12.60 5.99 4.50
C ASN A 58 13.92 6.21 5.25
N ASP A 59 14.13 5.53 6.37
CA ASP A 59 15.34 5.69 7.20
C ASP A 59 16.59 5.20 6.46
N ARG A 60 16.48 4.11 5.71
CA ARG A 60 17.60 3.50 4.98
C ARG A 60 17.99 4.27 3.73
N PHE A 61 17.03 4.81 3.00
CA PHE A 61 17.26 5.41 1.68
C PHE A 61 17.09 6.93 1.66
N SER A 62 16.78 7.54 2.81
CA SER A 62 16.61 9.00 2.93
C SER A 62 15.70 9.57 1.84
N LEU A 63 14.50 8.99 1.70
CA LEU A 63 13.55 9.35 0.66
C LEU A 63 13.06 10.79 0.77
N PHE A 64 13.04 11.31 1.99
CA PHE A 64 12.67 12.69 2.29
C PHE A 64 13.89 13.50 2.74
N PRO A 65 13.90 14.82 2.47
CA PRO A 65 15.01 15.70 2.84
C PRO A 65 15.22 15.81 4.36
N GLU A 66 14.19 15.56 5.13
CA GLU A 66 14.27 15.49 6.59
C GLU A 66 13.86 14.10 7.09
N ARG A 67 14.55 13.61 8.14
CA ARG A 67 14.16 12.38 8.81
C ARG A 67 12.77 12.52 9.43
N THR A 68 11.83 11.72 8.97
CA THR A 68 10.42 11.79 9.37
C THR A 68 9.77 10.41 9.41
N TYR A 69 8.90 10.23 10.38
CA TYR A 69 8.09 9.01 10.54
C TYR A 69 6.59 9.27 10.28
N TRP A 70 6.25 10.41 9.67
CA TRP A 70 4.88 10.72 9.25
C TRP A 70 4.27 9.66 8.34
N ILE A 71 5.10 8.96 7.59
CA ILE A 71 4.66 7.90 6.70
C ILE A 71 3.87 6.79 7.43
N MET A 72 4.29 6.42 8.65
CA MET A 72 3.57 5.46 9.48
C MET A 72 2.18 5.96 9.84
N ILE A 73 2.11 7.22 10.27
CA ILE A 73 0.87 7.87 10.72
C ILE A 73 -0.08 8.07 9.54
N CYS A 74 0.43 8.48 8.38
CA CYS A 74 -0.38 8.62 7.17
C CYS A 74 -0.96 7.27 6.73
N TYR A 75 -0.13 6.22 6.64
CA TYR A 75 -0.60 4.91 6.22
C TYR A 75 -1.62 4.34 7.21
N ALA A 76 -1.30 4.28 8.50
CA ALA A 76 -2.20 3.76 9.51
C ALA A 76 -3.48 4.61 9.63
N GLY A 77 -3.36 5.93 9.66
CA GLY A 77 -4.50 6.83 9.80
C GLY A 77 -5.49 6.72 8.66
N ILE A 78 -5.01 6.67 7.41
CA ILE A 78 -5.90 6.53 6.26
C ILE A 78 -6.50 5.12 6.22
N THR A 79 -5.68 4.09 6.45
CA THR A 79 -6.15 2.69 6.44
C THR A 79 -7.23 2.45 7.49
N CYS A 80 -7.07 2.99 8.69
CA CYS A 80 -8.04 2.85 9.78
C CYS A 80 -9.41 3.46 9.48
N CYS A 81 -9.49 4.42 8.56
CA CYS A 81 -10.74 5.09 8.22
C CYS A 81 -11.60 4.35 7.18
N PHE A 82 -11.12 3.22 6.65
CA PHE A 82 -11.87 2.37 5.74
C PHE A 82 -12.25 1.04 6.41
N PRO A 83 -13.32 0.99 7.23
CA PRO A 83 -13.67 -0.19 8.02
C PRO A 83 -14.00 -1.43 7.17
N ARG A 84 -14.58 -1.26 5.99
CA ARG A 84 -14.89 -2.36 5.06
C ARG A 84 -13.66 -3.18 4.64
N VAL A 85 -12.46 -2.61 4.76
CA VAL A 85 -11.20 -3.30 4.42
C VAL A 85 -10.83 -4.35 5.46
N TYR A 86 -11.27 -4.17 6.71
CA TYR A 86 -10.92 -5.07 7.81
C TYR A 86 -11.51 -6.47 7.69
N SER A 87 -12.55 -6.65 6.90
CA SER A 87 -13.12 -7.97 6.61
C SER A 87 -12.22 -8.87 5.75
N SER A 88 -11.11 -8.34 5.22
CA SER A 88 -10.21 -9.07 4.33
C SER A 88 -8.77 -9.06 4.85
N PRO A 89 -8.39 -9.93 5.80
CA PRO A 89 -7.03 -9.97 6.36
C PRO A 89 -5.94 -10.24 5.29
N GLU A 90 -6.32 -10.92 4.21
CA GLU A 90 -5.47 -11.21 3.05
C GLU A 90 -4.97 -9.93 2.35
N SER A 91 -5.77 -8.88 2.34
CA SER A 91 -5.43 -7.60 1.72
C SER A 91 -4.28 -6.91 2.44
N PHE A 92 -4.23 -6.97 3.78
CA PHE A 92 -3.17 -6.38 4.59
C PHE A 92 -1.86 -7.17 4.48
N SER A 93 -1.95 -8.51 4.43
CA SER A 93 -0.78 -9.36 4.20
C SER A 93 -0.18 -9.10 2.80
N SER A 94 -1.03 -8.94 1.80
CA SER A 94 -0.61 -8.59 0.44
C SER A 94 0.05 -7.20 0.40
N ALA A 95 -0.52 -6.17 1.05
CA ALA A 95 0.07 -4.85 1.14
C ALA A 95 1.45 -4.87 1.83
N PHE A 96 1.60 -5.67 2.89
CA PHE A 96 2.89 -5.88 3.54
C PHE A 96 3.92 -6.49 2.59
N LEU A 97 3.55 -7.54 1.85
CA LEU A 97 4.44 -8.18 0.87
C LEU A 97 4.81 -7.23 -0.28
N ILE A 98 3.88 -6.40 -0.75
CA ILE A 98 4.17 -5.36 -1.74
C ILE A 98 5.12 -4.30 -1.17
N SER A 99 5.01 -3.95 0.11
CA SER A 99 5.97 -3.03 0.75
C SER A 99 7.39 -3.63 0.84
N LEU A 100 7.51 -4.95 1.07
CA LEU A 100 8.78 -5.68 1.01
C LEU A 100 9.33 -5.74 -0.43
N ALA A 101 8.46 -5.92 -1.43
CA ALA A 101 8.86 -5.86 -2.83
C ALA A 101 9.40 -4.47 -3.21
N LEU A 102 8.73 -3.41 -2.74
CA LEU A 102 9.19 -2.03 -2.94
C LEU A 102 10.55 -1.79 -2.29
N PHE A 103 10.74 -2.26 -1.06
CA PHE A 103 12.03 -2.19 -0.39
C PHE A 103 13.13 -2.91 -1.19
N SER A 104 12.86 -4.14 -1.65
CA SER A 104 13.82 -4.95 -2.41
C SER A 104 14.18 -4.30 -3.75
N LEU A 105 13.21 -3.67 -4.42
CA LEU A 105 13.42 -2.92 -5.66
C LEU A 105 14.35 -1.73 -5.42
N VAL A 106 14.05 -0.91 -4.41
CA VAL A 106 14.85 0.27 -4.06
C VAL A 106 16.25 -0.14 -3.60
N TYR A 107 16.35 -1.19 -2.79
CA TYR A 107 17.63 -1.74 -2.34
C TYR A 107 18.51 -2.14 -3.53
N SER A 108 17.95 -2.78 -4.54
CA SER A 108 18.70 -3.17 -5.76
C SER A 108 19.20 -1.96 -6.56
N ALA A 109 18.50 -0.84 -6.49
CA ALA A 109 18.89 0.40 -7.18
C ALA A 109 20.03 1.14 -6.46
N PHE A 110 20.03 1.12 -5.12
CA PHE A 110 21.04 1.81 -4.29
C PHE A 110 22.30 0.96 -4.06
N VAL A 111 22.16 -0.36 -3.94
CA VAL A 111 23.25 -1.30 -3.65
C VAL A 111 23.50 -2.15 -4.90
N SER A 112 24.17 -1.59 -5.86
CA SER A 112 24.34 -2.07 -7.24
C SER A 112 25.04 -3.44 -7.43
N ALA A 113 25.27 -4.21 -6.38
CA ALA A 113 26.11 -5.42 -6.45
C ALA A 113 25.38 -6.76 -6.24
N THR A 114 24.10 -6.76 -5.87
CA THR A 114 23.42 -8.01 -5.49
C THR A 114 22.25 -8.37 -6.39
N ARG A 115 22.29 -9.53 -7.01
CA ARG A 115 21.20 -10.14 -7.80
C ARG A 115 19.99 -10.55 -6.93
N VAL A 116 20.13 -10.42 -5.63
CA VAL A 116 19.10 -10.77 -4.64
C VAL A 116 17.90 -9.83 -4.76
N GLY A 117 18.10 -8.55 -5.07
CA GLY A 117 17.03 -7.57 -5.16
C GLY A 117 15.95 -7.91 -6.19
N PRO A 118 16.29 -8.15 -7.48
CA PRO A 118 15.31 -8.56 -8.49
C PRO A 118 14.55 -9.83 -8.15
N PHE A 119 15.26 -10.85 -7.65
CA PHE A 119 14.64 -12.10 -7.20
C PHE A 119 13.64 -11.85 -6.07
N MET A 120 14.04 -11.15 -5.01
CA MET A 120 13.17 -10.87 -3.85
C MET A 120 11.97 -9.99 -4.23
N THR A 121 12.16 -9.01 -5.11
CA THR A 121 11.06 -8.19 -5.61
C THR A 121 9.97 -9.06 -6.26
N ALA A 122 10.36 -9.90 -7.22
CA ALA A 122 9.43 -10.79 -7.90
C ALA A 122 8.83 -11.85 -6.95
N PHE A 123 9.64 -12.38 -6.03
CA PHE A 123 9.19 -13.34 -5.03
C PHE A 123 8.07 -12.78 -4.15
N PHE A 124 8.25 -11.58 -3.60
CA PHE A 124 7.23 -10.97 -2.74
C PHE A 124 5.96 -10.59 -3.50
N ILE A 125 6.07 -10.12 -4.75
CA ILE A 125 4.88 -9.84 -5.59
C ILE A 125 4.12 -11.13 -5.88
N THR A 126 4.83 -12.22 -6.20
CA THR A 126 4.19 -13.52 -6.45
C THR A 126 3.49 -14.04 -5.20
N CYS A 127 4.14 -13.96 -4.03
CA CYS A 127 3.51 -14.33 -2.76
C CYS A 127 2.28 -13.47 -2.47
N ALA A 128 2.34 -12.16 -2.71
CA ALA A 128 1.21 -11.26 -2.55
C ALA A 128 0.05 -11.64 -3.47
N GLY A 129 0.33 -11.96 -4.75
CA GLY A 129 -0.66 -12.40 -5.72
C GLY A 129 -1.28 -13.76 -5.41
N LEU A 130 -0.53 -14.68 -4.82
CA LEU A 130 -1.05 -15.97 -4.37
C LEU A 130 -2.01 -15.85 -3.19
N ILE A 131 -1.79 -14.86 -2.31
CA ILE A 131 -2.67 -14.58 -1.18
C ILE A 131 -3.87 -13.74 -1.64
N HIS A 132 -3.63 -12.73 -2.45
CA HIS A 132 -4.63 -11.79 -2.93
C HIS A 132 -4.43 -11.54 -4.43
N PHE A 133 -5.21 -12.21 -5.25
CA PHE A 133 -5.05 -12.29 -6.70
C PHE A 133 -4.75 -10.94 -7.40
N PRO A 134 -5.46 -9.83 -7.13
CA PRO A 134 -5.20 -8.56 -7.81
C PRO A 134 -3.77 -8.02 -7.65
N ALA A 135 -3.03 -8.48 -6.64
CA ALA A 135 -1.63 -8.08 -6.44
C ALA A 135 -0.68 -8.58 -7.55
N PHE A 136 -1.08 -9.59 -8.35
CA PHE A 136 -0.31 -10.00 -9.53
C PHE A 136 -0.12 -8.84 -10.53
N PHE A 137 -1.09 -7.95 -10.66
CA PHE A 137 -0.97 -6.81 -11.57
C PHE A 137 0.16 -5.85 -11.17
N MET A 138 0.65 -5.92 -9.94
CA MET A 138 1.80 -5.15 -9.49
C MET A 138 3.10 -5.56 -10.20
N PHE A 139 3.15 -6.71 -10.87
CA PHE A 139 4.29 -7.04 -11.73
C PHE A 139 4.54 -5.98 -12.78
N VAL A 140 3.51 -5.38 -13.35
CA VAL A 140 3.64 -4.38 -14.44
C VAL A 140 4.42 -3.14 -13.97
N PRO A 141 3.99 -2.40 -12.94
CA PRO A 141 4.70 -1.22 -12.48
C PRO A 141 6.07 -1.55 -11.89
N PHE A 142 6.22 -2.68 -11.22
CA PHE A 142 7.51 -3.09 -10.67
C PHE A 142 8.51 -3.48 -11.77
N LEU A 143 8.07 -4.13 -12.83
CA LEU A 143 8.92 -4.45 -13.97
C LEU A 143 9.36 -3.18 -14.70
N ILE A 144 8.44 -2.24 -14.96
CA ILE A 144 8.77 -0.93 -15.56
C ILE A 144 9.80 -0.20 -14.70
N SER A 145 9.59 -0.19 -13.39
CA SER A 145 10.47 0.47 -12.43
C SER A 145 11.83 -0.20 -12.35
N PHE A 146 11.86 -1.52 -12.38
CA PHE A 146 13.11 -2.29 -12.39
C PHE A 146 13.95 -1.96 -13.63
N LEU A 147 13.33 -1.90 -14.81
CA LEU A 147 14.02 -1.53 -16.06
C LEU A 147 14.55 -0.09 -16.04
N ARG A 148 13.91 0.81 -15.28
CA ARG A 148 14.31 2.23 -15.20
C ARG A 148 15.30 2.54 -14.09
N LEU A 149 15.17 1.88 -12.93
CA LEU A 149 15.99 2.13 -11.74
C LEU A 149 17.36 1.46 -11.80
N ALA A 150 17.44 0.25 -12.36
CA ALA A 150 18.64 -0.56 -12.37
C ALA A 150 19.28 -0.62 -13.76
N LYS A 151 20.61 -0.80 -13.81
CA LYS A 151 21.28 -1.27 -15.03
C LYS A 151 21.01 -2.77 -15.16
N VAL A 152 19.94 -3.10 -15.88
CA VAL A 152 19.46 -4.49 -16.01
C VAL A 152 20.45 -5.33 -16.81
N SER A 153 20.93 -6.40 -16.23
CA SER A 153 21.70 -7.42 -16.90
C SER A 153 20.81 -8.64 -17.25
N PRO A 154 21.16 -9.47 -18.25
CA PRO A 154 20.40 -10.69 -18.52
C PRO A 154 20.26 -11.61 -17.30
N LYS A 155 21.25 -11.59 -16.40
CA LYS A 155 21.23 -12.37 -15.16
C LYS A 155 20.17 -11.88 -14.17
N ASP A 156 19.88 -10.58 -14.17
CA ASP A 156 18.86 -9.99 -13.30
C ASP A 156 17.45 -10.36 -13.80
N ILE A 157 17.26 -10.49 -15.11
CA ILE A 157 16.01 -11.00 -15.71
C ILE A 157 15.78 -12.46 -15.29
N VAL A 158 16.82 -13.29 -15.36
CA VAL A 158 16.74 -14.69 -14.90
C VAL A 158 16.44 -14.76 -13.40
N ALA A 159 17.06 -13.89 -12.57
CA ALA A 159 16.80 -13.81 -11.16
C ALA A 159 15.34 -13.39 -10.88
N PHE A 160 14.83 -12.41 -11.63
CA PHE A 160 13.42 -11.98 -11.53
C PHE A 160 12.45 -13.11 -11.90
N ALA A 161 12.71 -13.83 -13.01
CA ALA A 161 11.92 -14.99 -13.41
C ALA A 161 11.97 -16.13 -12.37
N GLY A 162 13.15 -16.38 -11.77
CA GLY A 162 13.32 -17.30 -10.64
C GLY A 162 12.49 -16.91 -9.42
N GLY A 163 12.39 -15.59 -9.13
CA GLY A 163 11.56 -15.06 -8.08
C GLY A 163 10.06 -15.28 -8.30
N ILE A 164 9.60 -15.32 -9.55
CA ILE A 164 8.22 -15.71 -9.90
C ILE A 164 8.03 -17.22 -9.74
N ALA A 165 8.95 -18.01 -10.29
CA ALA A 165 8.82 -19.45 -10.33
C ALA A 165 8.84 -20.09 -8.92
N ALA A 166 9.67 -19.58 -8.02
CA ALA A 166 9.86 -20.18 -6.69
C ALA A 166 8.56 -20.25 -5.86
N PRO A 167 7.77 -19.16 -5.65
CA PRO A 167 6.52 -19.28 -4.90
C PRO A 167 5.45 -20.10 -5.62
N LEU A 168 5.39 -20.03 -6.97
CA LEU A 168 4.43 -20.80 -7.74
C LEU A 168 4.71 -22.30 -7.63
N THR A 169 5.98 -22.72 -7.73
CA THR A 169 6.37 -24.13 -7.55
C THR A 169 6.10 -24.60 -6.12
N LEU A 170 6.38 -23.77 -5.13
CA LEU A 170 6.10 -24.10 -3.73
C LEU A 170 4.59 -24.27 -3.49
N ALA A 171 3.77 -23.35 -3.99
CA ALA A 171 2.32 -23.42 -3.88
C ALA A 171 1.76 -24.66 -4.59
N SER A 172 2.24 -24.93 -5.81
CA SER A 172 1.87 -26.12 -6.59
C SER A 172 2.25 -27.40 -5.86
N PHE A 173 3.41 -27.44 -5.21
CA PHE A 173 3.85 -28.58 -4.40
C PHE A 173 2.92 -28.80 -3.19
N VAL A 174 2.53 -27.73 -2.48
CA VAL A 174 1.60 -27.83 -1.34
C VAL A 174 0.23 -28.33 -1.79
N VAL A 175 -0.27 -27.87 -2.94
CA VAL A 175 -1.53 -28.32 -3.54
C VAL A 175 -1.48 -29.81 -3.89
N TRP A 176 -0.38 -30.24 -4.53
CA TRP A 176 -0.14 -31.64 -4.85
C TRP A 176 -0.05 -32.52 -3.59
N PHE A 177 0.67 -32.05 -2.57
CA PHE A 177 0.80 -32.77 -1.29
C PHE A 177 -0.55 -32.95 -0.58
N ARG A 178 -1.51 -32.04 -0.79
CA ARG A 178 -2.89 -32.13 -0.28
C ARG A 178 -3.80 -33.03 -1.15
N GLY A 179 -3.26 -33.67 -2.19
CA GLY A 179 -4.00 -34.56 -3.09
C GLY A 179 -4.81 -33.86 -4.18
N HIS A 180 -4.59 -32.56 -4.40
CA HIS A 180 -5.22 -31.80 -5.47
C HIS A 180 -4.31 -31.70 -6.69
N ASP A 181 -4.90 -31.47 -7.88
CA ASP A 181 -4.15 -31.30 -9.13
C ASP A 181 -3.51 -29.89 -9.18
N PRO A 182 -2.17 -29.80 -9.20
CA PRO A 182 -1.45 -28.52 -9.32
C PRO A 182 -1.79 -27.78 -10.62
N TRP A 183 -2.08 -28.50 -11.70
CA TRP A 183 -2.40 -27.89 -12.97
C TRP A 183 -3.74 -27.16 -12.94
N GLN A 184 -4.75 -27.76 -12.33
CA GLN A 184 -6.05 -27.13 -12.12
C GLN A 184 -5.92 -25.89 -11.23
N TYR A 185 -5.07 -25.93 -10.22
CA TYR A 185 -4.77 -24.77 -9.38
C TYR A 185 -4.17 -23.60 -10.17
N LEU A 186 -3.15 -23.88 -11.02
CA LEU A 186 -2.55 -22.84 -11.87
C LEU A 186 -3.53 -22.30 -12.91
N LEU A 187 -4.36 -23.16 -13.51
CA LEU A 187 -5.42 -22.72 -14.41
C LEU A 187 -6.46 -21.85 -13.70
N GLY A 188 -6.77 -22.13 -12.43
CA GLY A 188 -7.63 -21.30 -11.60
C GLY A 188 -7.09 -19.87 -11.48
N ILE A 189 -5.78 -19.72 -11.21
CA ILE A 189 -5.13 -18.40 -11.19
C ILE A 189 -5.26 -17.70 -12.55
N VAL A 190 -5.05 -18.41 -13.65
CA VAL A 190 -5.18 -17.84 -14.99
C VAL A 190 -6.62 -17.42 -15.30
N ASN A 191 -7.62 -18.20 -14.87
CA ASN A 191 -9.02 -17.89 -15.09
C ASN A 191 -9.47 -16.62 -14.38
N HIS A 192 -8.92 -16.29 -13.21
CA HIS A 192 -9.19 -15.03 -12.54
C HIS A 192 -8.80 -13.79 -13.38
N PHE A 193 -7.82 -13.90 -14.28
CA PHE A 193 -7.51 -12.81 -15.21
C PHE A 193 -8.65 -12.53 -16.21
N SER A 194 -9.52 -13.51 -16.50
CA SER A 194 -10.68 -13.35 -17.39
C SER A 194 -11.87 -12.68 -16.72
N GLU A 195 -11.89 -12.59 -15.39
CA GLU A 195 -12.96 -11.94 -14.61
C GLU A 195 -12.90 -10.40 -14.67
N TRP A 196 -12.00 -9.86 -15.47
CA TRP A 196 -11.85 -8.45 -15.68
C TRP A 196 -13.13 -7.83 -16.22
N SER A 197 -13.73 -6.93 -15.46
CA SER A 197 -14.90 -6.16 -15.88
C SER A 197 -14.74 -4.71 -15.47
N PHE A 198 -14.53 -3.83 -16.45
CA PHE A 198 -14.39 -2.42 -16.17
C PHE A 198 -15.74 -1.82 -15.77
N SER A 199 -15.91 -1.49 -14.50
CA SER A 199 -17.08 -0.77 -14.04
C SER A 199 -16.68 0.30 -13.02
N VAL A 200 -17.15 1.52 -13.20
CA VAL A 200 -16.98 2.60 -12.24
C VAL A 200 -18.37 2.94 -11.70
N ALA A 201 -18.79 2.21 -10.67
CA ALA A 201 -20.06 2.47 -10.03
C ALA A 201 -19.87 3.51 -8.90
N ILE A 202 -19.91 4.79 -9.25
CA ILE A 202 -19.79 5.90 -8.27
C ILE A 202 -20.96 5.83 -7.28
N ASN A 203 -22.11 5.34 -7.70
CA ASN A 203 -23.32 5.24 -6.88
C ASN A 203 -23.23 4.20 -5.75
N GLU A 204 -22.23 3.33 -5.76
CA GLU A 204 -22.01 2.31 -4.70
C GLU A 204 -21.28 2.89 -3.48
N TYR A 205 -20.78 4.13 -3.57
CA TYR A 205 -20.01 4.74 -2.50
C TYR A 205 -20.81 5.85 -1.81
N PRO A 206 -20.72 5.93 -0.47
CA PRO A 206 -21.34 7.03 0.27
C PRO A 206 -20.70 8.37 -0.14
N VAL A 207 -21.49 9.42 -0.14
CA VAL A 207 -21.03 10.77 -0.54
C VAL A 207 -19.79 11.20 0.27
N SER A 208 -19.76 10.86 1.57
CA SER A 208 -18.57 11.14 2.43
C SER A 208 -17.31 10.44 1.95
N GLY A 209 -17.42 9.20 1.46
CA GLY A 209 -16.31 8.45 0.87
C GLY A 209 -15.83 9.07 -0.44
N ILE A 210 -16.75 9.50 -1.31
CA ILE A 210 -16.41 10.18 -2.57
C ILE A 210 -15.66 11.49 -2.30
N VAL A 211 -16.13 12.30 -1.34
CA VAL A 211 -15.48 13.56 -0.95
C VAL A 211 -14.07 13.28 -0.39
N LEU A 212 -13.94 12.28 0.48
CA LEU A 212 -12.64 11.90 1.05
C LEU A 212 -11.65 11.44 -0.01
N VAL A 213 -12.07 10.52 -0.89
CA VAL A 213 -11.20 10.00 -1.97
C VAL A 213 -10.82 11.11 -2.94
N SER A 214 -11.75 12.00 -3.30
CA SER A 214 -11.48 13.16 -4.16
C SER A 214 -10.47 14.11 -3.53
N PHE A 215 -10.57 14.35 -2.22
CA PHE A 215 -9.61 15.18 -1.49
C PHE A 215 -8.22 14.52 -1.42
N ILE A 216 -8.15 13.21 -1.14
CA ILE A 216 -6.88 12.46 -1.15
C ILE A 216 -6.26 12.50 -2.56
N ALA A 217 -7.05 12.29 -3.61
CA ALA A 217 -6.58 12.36 -4.99
C ALA A 217 -6.02 13.75 -5.33
N PHE A 218 -6.71 14.82 -4.92
CA PHE A 218 -6.21 16.18 -5.07
C PHE A 218 -4.86 16.37 -4.37
N LEU A 219 -4.72 15.91 -3.11
CA LEU A 219 -3.48 16.02 -2.38
C LEU A 219 -2.34 15.23 -3.03
N VAL A 220 -2.62 14.03 -3.54
CA VAL A 220 -1.63 13.19 -4.22
C VAL A 220 -1.17 13.84 -5.53
N LEU A 221 -2.10 14.38 -6.32
CA LEU A 221 -1.75 15.13 -7.55
C LEU A 221 -0.92 16.38 -7.23
N PHE A 222 -1.28 17.10 -6.17
CA PHE A 222 -0.51 18.26 -5.70
C PHE A 222 0.88 17.86 -5.20
N ALA A 223 1.00 16.73 -4.48
CA ALA A 223 2.28 16.16 -4.06
C ALA A 223 3.16 15.83 -5.28
N PHE A 224 2.57 15.15 -6.25
CA PHE A 224 3.28 14.75 -7.46
C PHE A 224 3.74 15.97 -8.29
N TYR A 225 2.87 16.96 -8.50
CA TYR A 225 3.21 18.20 -9.17
C TYR A 225 4.38 18.92 -8.47
N ARG A 226 4.32 19.02 -7.15
CA ARG A 226 5.39 19.62 -6.35
C ARG A 226 6.71 18.86 -6.47
N LEU A 227 6.67 17.53 -6.44
CA LEU A 227 7.84 16.68 -6.60
C LEU A 227 8.48 16.83 -7.98
N LEU A 228 7.68 16.98 -9.04
CA LEU A 228 8.19 17.23 -10.40
C LEU A 228 8.91 18.58 -10.48
N LEU A 229 8.34 19.64 -9.90
CA LEU A 229 8.95 20.99 -9.94
C LEU A 229 10.24 21.10 -9.12
N HIS A 230 10.36 20.35 -8.03
CA HIS A 230 11.52 20.41 -7.12
C HIS A 230 12.57 19.32 -7.41
N ALA A 231 12.25 18.35 -8.25
CA ALA A 231 13.18 17.27 -8.62
C ALA A 231 14.46 17.79 -9.29
N GLU A 232 14.38 18.93 -9.97
CA GLU A 232 15.54 19.53 -10.65
C GLU A 232 16.54 20.18 -9.69
N ALA A 233 16.13 20.58 -8.49
CA ALA A 233 16.95 21.44 -7.63
C ALA A 233 17.69 20.71 -6.49
N THR A 234 17.18 19.59 -5.95
CA THR A 234 17.67 19.07 -4.66
C THR A 234 17.69 17.54 -4.51
N THR A 235 17.13 16.77 -5.45
CA THR A 235 16.99 15.32 -5.31
C THR A 235 18.01 14.56 -6.14
N THR A 236 18.49 13.43 -5.62
CA THR A 236 19.31 12.52 -6.42
C THR A 236 18.48 11.91 -7.54
N VAL A 237 19.10 11.56 -8.67
CA VAL A 237 18.45 10.92 -9.82
C VAL A 237 17.66 9.67 -9.38
N ILE A 238 18.15 8.95 -8.38
CA ILE A 238 17.50 7.73 -7.86
C ILE A 238 16.21 8.08 -7.12
N THR A 239 16.22 9.15 -6.33
CA THR A 239 15.01 9.60 -5.59
C THR A 239 13.91 10.05 -6.56
N SER A 240 14.25 10.78 -7.63
CA SER A 240 13.29 11.16 -8.65
C SER A 240 12.66 9.94 -9.33
N ARG A 241 13.47 8.95 -9.73
CA ARG A 241 12.97 7.70 -10.33
C ARG A 241 12.14 6.86 -9.35
N PHE A 242 12.43 6.94 -8.06
CA PHE A 242 11.61 6.30 -7.05
C PHE A 242 10.19 6.90 -7.00
N TYR A 243 10.05 8.22 -7.07
CA TYR A 243 8.73 8.85 -7.13
C TYR A 243 7.98 8.53 -8.43
N GLU A 244 8.68 8.41 -9.57
CA GLU A 244 8.09 7.88 -10.80
C GLU A 244 7.56 6.45 -10.60
N THR A 245 8.31 5.61 -9.89
CA THR A 245 7.89 4.24 -9.54
C THR A 245 6.60 4.24 -8.73
N LEU A 246 6.50 5.10 -7.71
CA LEU A 246 5.29 5.23 -6.90
C LEU A 246 4.09 5.68 -7.73
N PHE A 247 4.31 6.58 -8.70
CA PHE A 247 3.27 7.00 -9.62
C PHE A 247 2.76 5.83 -10.49
N TRP A 248 3.67 5.02 -11.04
CA TRP A 248 3.29 3.83 -11.81
C TRP A 248 2.55 2.79 -10.97
N ILE A 249 2.99 2.58 -9.72
CA ILE A 249 2.31 1.69 -8.78
C ILE A 249 0.90 2.21 -8.50
N LEU A 250 0.75 3.50 -8.25
CA LEU A 250 -0.55 4.12 -8.00
C LEU A 250 -1.47 4.00 -9.22
N LEU A 251 -0.98 4.35 -10.40
CA LEU A 251 -1.76 4.29 -11.64
C LEU A 251 -2.23 2.86 -11.93
N CYS A 252 -1.34 1.88 -11.83
CA CYS A 252 -1.71 0.45 -11.98
C CYS A 252 -2.71 0.02 -10.92
N SER A 253 -2.53 0.45 -9.67
CA SER A 253 -3.46 0.12 -8.59
C SER A 253 -4.86 0.68 -8.84
N LEU A 254 -4.97 1.89 -9.38
CA LEU A 254 -6.27 2.48 -9.75
C LEU A 254 -6.92 1.75 -10.92
N VAL A 255 -6.13 1.31 -11.90
CA VAL A 255 -6.63 0.50 -13.03
C VAL A 255 -7.17 -0.84 -12.51
N VAL A 256 -6.46 -1.51 -11.61
CA VAL A 256 -6.90 -2.76 -10.98
C VAL A 256 -8.18 -2.54 -10.16
N PHE A 257 -8.24 -1.46 -9.37
CA PHE A 257 -9.42 -1.09 -8.60
C PHE A 257 -10.66 -0.89 -9.47
N ALA A 258 -10.51 -0.28 -10.64
CA ALA A 258 -11.59 -0.11 -11.59
C ALA A 258 -11.96 -1.42 -12.33
N GLY A 259 -10.96 -2.27 -12.62
CA GLY A 259 -11.11 -3.48 -13.42
C GLY A 259 -11.63 -4.70 -12.65
N TYR A 260 -11.54 -4.71 -11.31
CA TYR A 260 -11.98 -5.83 -10.48
C TYR A 260 -12.94 -5.39 -9.38
N PRO A 261 -14.24 -5.25 -9.68
CA PRO A 261 -15.25 -4.80 -8.71
C PRO A 261 -15.30 -5.63 -7.43
N ALA A 262 -15.16 -6.96 -7.55
CA ALA A 262 -15.21 -7.89 -6.42
C ALA A 262 -14.08 -7.67 -5.40
N TYR A 263 -12.94 -7.10 -5.82
CA TYR A 263 -11.77 -6.92 -4.97
C TYR A 263 -11.51 -5.45 -4.59
N ARG A 264 -12.42 -4.52 -4.89
CA ARG A 264 -12.22 -3.09 -4.66
C ARG A 264 -11.86 -2.75 -3.23
N SER A 265 -12.70 -3.16 -2.27
CA SER A 265 -12.46 -2.87 -0.86
C SER A 265 -11.16 -3.50 -0.35
N SER A 266 -10.91 -4.75 -0.73
CA SER A 266 -9.73 -5.49 -0.30
C SER A 266 -8.43 -5.02 -0.94
N PHE A 267 -8.46 -4.24 -2.04
CA PHE A 267 -7.26 -3.72 -2.70
C PHE A 267 -6.82 -2.33 -2.19
N ILE A 268 -7.65 -1.66 -1.38
CA ILE A 268 -7.37 -0.34 -0.80
C ILE A 268 -6.02 -0.29 -0.05
N PRO A 269 -5.63 -1.25 0.82
CA PRO A 269 -4.35 -1.20 1.53
C PRO A 269 -3.13 -1.13 0.61
N VAL A 270 -3.19 -1.75 -0.57
CA VAL A 270 -2.13 -1.69 -1.58
C VAL A 270 -2.06 -0.31 -2.22
N ILE A 271 -3.21 0.30 -2.55
CA ILE A 271 -3.30 1.68 -3.09
C ILE A 271 -2.73 2.68 -2.08
N LEU A 272 -2.98 2.47 -0.80
CA LEU A 272 -2.54 3.38 0.25
C LEU A 272 -1.03 3.39 0.47
N LEU A 273 -0.27 2.41 -0.01
CA LEU A 273 1.19 2.41 0.06
C LEU A 273 1.80 3.62 -0.68
N PRO A 274 1.63 3.78 -1.99
CA PRO A 274 2.16 4.94 -2.69
C PRO A 274 1.51 6.26 -2.23
N VAL A 275 0.21 6.24 -1.91
CA VAL A 275 -0.51 7.42 -1.41
C VAL A 275 0.11 7.95 -0.12
N SER A 276 0.39 7.09 0.87
CA SER A 276 0.96 7.51 2.15
C SER A 276 2.38 8.09 2.00
N ILE A 277 3.19 7.54 1.10
CA ILE A 277 4.53 8.07 0.81
C ILE A 277 4.41 9.46 0.15
N MET A 278 3.55 9.60 -0.85
CA MET A 278 3.34 10.86 -1.54
C MET A 278 2.78 11.94 -0.61
N LEU A 279 1.79 11.63 0.21
CA LEU A 279 1.25 12.56 1.20
C LEU A 279 2.29 12.99 2.22
N THR A 280 3.14 12.06 2.67
CA THR A 280 4.23 12.39 3.60
C THR A 280 5.15 13.45 3.01
N SER A 281 5.42 13.41 1.70
CA SER A 281 6.27 14.41 1.05
C SER A 281 5.71 15.84 1.14
N LEU A 282 4.38 16.00 1.18
CA LEU A 282 3.73 17.31 1.39
C LEU A 282 3.91 17.83 2.81
N PHE A 283 3.84 16.93 3.80
CA PHE A 283 3.80 17.31 5.21
C PHE A 283 5.19 17.41 5.86
N VAL A 284 6.24 17.01 5.15
CA VAL A 284 7.62 17.13 5.63
C VAL A 284 8.09 18.59 5.66
N ASP A 285 7.59 19.44 4.78
CA ASP A 285 8.00 20.84 4.71
C ASP A 285 7.48 21.66 5.91
N ARG A 286 8.40 21.99 6.82
CA ARG A 286 8.10 22.67 8.10
C ARG A 286 7.61 24.11 7.96
N LYS A 287 7.96 24.76 6.88
CA LYS A 287 7.73 26.20 6.72
C LYS A 287 6.34 26.53 6.16
N SER A 288 5.63 25.52 5.63
CA SER A 288 4.34 25.74 5.01
C SER A 288 3.20 25.65 6.03
N PHE A 289 2.62 26.80 6.38
CA PHE A 289 1.35 26.86 7.11
C PHE A 289 0.27 26.03 6.43
N TRP A 290 0.20 26.08 5.12
CA TRP A 290 -0.77 25.34 4.30
C TRP A 290 -0.65 23.82 4.44
N ALA A 291 0.55 23.29 4.61
CA ALA A 291 0.74 21.86 4.84
C ALA A 291 0.05 21.40 6.14
N HIS A 292 0.13 22.19 7.20
CA HIS A 292 -0.55 21.90 8.46
C HIS A 292 -2.07 22.00 8.36
N VAL A 293 -2.56 23.02 7.63
CA VAL A 293 -4.00 23.19 7.38
C VAL A 293 -4.54 22.00 6.57
N LEU A 294 -3.85 21.61 5.50
CA LEU A 294 -4.24 20.46 4.68
C LEU A 294 -4.22 19.14 5.47
N LEU A 295 -3.23 18.96 6.32
CA LEU A 295 -3.16 17.80 7.21
C LEU A 295 -4.34 17.79 8.19
N PHE A 296 -4.66 18.90 8.79
CA PHE A 296 -5.81 19.03 9.69
C PHE A 296 -7.13 18.72 8.96
N CYS A 297 -7.33 19.29 7.78
CA CYS A 297 -8.49 19.00 6.94
C CYS A 297 -8.58 17.52 6.57
N LEU A 298 -7.45 16.89 6.23
CA LEU A 298 -7.40 15.46 5.94
C LEU A 298 -7.87 14.62 7.13
N TYR A 299 -7.35 14.88 8.33
CA TYR A 299 -7.76 14.14 9.53
C TYR A 299 -9.20 14.41 9.93
N LEU A 300 -9.69 15.62 9.73
CA LEU A 300 -11.10 15.95 9.97
C LEU A 300 -12.02 15.20 9.01
N LEU A 301 -11.67 15.13 7.72
CA LEU A 301 -12.43 14.36 6.73
C LEU A 301 -12.37 12.85 7.00
N LEU A 302 -11.20 12.34 7.40
CA LEU A 302 -11.02 10.93 7.75
C LEU A 302 -11.88 10.53 8.94
N THR A 303 -11.83 11.31 10.03
CA THR A 303 -12.66 11.05 11.22
C THR A 303 -14.14 11.23 10.93
N GLY A 304 -14.50 12.25 10.15
CA GLY A 304 -15.88 12.48 9.72
C GLY A 304 -16.42 11.31 8.91
N HIS A 305 -15.67 10.83 7.92
CA HIS A 305 -16.06 9.65 7.13
C HIS A 305 -16.21 8.40 8.00
N TYR A 306 -15.26 8.15 8.91
CA TYR A 306 -15.32 7.00 9.81
C TYR A 306 -16.57 7.02 10.70
N VAL A 307 -16.87 8.17 11.31
CA VAL A 307 -18.04 8.34 12.17
C VAL A 307 -19.35 8.17 11.37
N LEU A 308 -19.44 8.80 10.21
CA LEU A 308 -20.62 8.66 9.35
C LEU A 308 -20.85 7.22 8.90
N SER A 309 -19.79 6.52 8.45
CA SER A 309 -19.92 5.15 7.96
C SER A 309 -20.28 4.13 9.04
N ASN A 310 -19.84 4.34 10.29
CA ASN A 310 -20.09 3.35 11.34
C ASN A 310 -21.30 3.65 12.23
N TYR A 311 -21.62 4.93 12.44
CA TYR A 311 -22.65 5.31 13.41
C TYR A 311 -23.92 5.89 12.77
N PHE A 312 -23.83 6.34 11.52
CA PHE A 312 -24.96 6.95 10.81
C PHE A 312 -25.10 6.44 9.37
N PRO A 313 -25.15 5.10 9.15
CA PRO A 313 -25.27 4.54 7.79
C PRO A 313 -26.54 5.03 7.08
N GLU A 314 -27.63 5.24 7.81
CA GLU A 314 -28.91 5.74 7.28
C GLU A 314 -28.81 7.14 6.63
N LEU A 315 -27.90 8.00 7.14
CA LEU A 315 -27.66 9.32 6.53
C LEU A 315 -26.91 9.25 5.20
N LEU A 316 -26.29 8.12 4.93
CA LEU A 316 -25.49 7.87 3.71
C LEU A 316 -26.29 7.15 2.62
N GLY A 317 -27.55 6.77 2.92
CA GLY A 317 -28.45 6.08 1.97
C GLY A 317 -28.15 4.59 1.81
N GLU A 318 -27.47 3.98 2.82
CA GLU A 318 -27.23 2.54 2.91
C GLU A 318 -28.32 1.82 3.72
#